data_0d9a43e9941771886cf8db1ed00e518b
#
_entry.id   0d9a43e9941771886cf8db1ed00e518b
#
_cell.length_a   1.000
_cell.length_b   1.000
_cell.length_c   1.000
_cell.angle_alpha   90.00
_cell.angle_beta   90.00
_cell.angle_gamma   90.00
#
_symmetry.space_group_name_H-M   'P 1'
#
loop_
_entity.id
_entity.type
_entity.pdbx_description
1 polymer ?
#
loop_
_entity_poly.entity_id
_entity_poly.type
_entity_poly.pdbx_seq_one_letter_code
_entity_poly.pdbx_strand_id
1 'polypeptide(L)'
;MIIERKEYLEKLIAWKDKQLIKIVTGVRRCGKSMLLEIYRNYLKEHGVEEEQIISINFEDLDYEELTDYRKLYKYVKERLINGKMTYIFLDEIQNVKDFPKVLDSLYIKKNIDIYVTGSNAYMLSSEIATMISGRYIQIEMLPLSFKEYMESTGSMNDRGIKYAEYLQNSSFPFTLELKNQPDEIRDYLEGIYNTIVIKDIINRKKITDTMMLKSVLRFVFDNIGNPLSSKKIADTMTSEGRKIDTKTVEKYLEAFSESYIIYQAKRYNIKGKQYLKTLEKYYIVDIGMRYMLLGSRQADAGHVLENIVYLELLRRGYDVYVGKIDSYEVDFVAQNKKGTVYFQVALTVRDENTLLRELRPLQAIRDHYPKIILTMDEEPEEQYEGIRRINARDWLLGIVD
;
A
#
# COMPACT_ATOMS: atom_id res chain seq x y z
N MET A 1 1.60 4.22 21.39
CA MET A 1 0.77 5.38 20.93
C MET A 1 -0.29 4.89 19.96
N ILE A 2 -1.57 5.29 20.12
CA ILE A 2 -2.66 4.90 19.19
C ILE A 2 -2.78 5.98 18.12
N ILE A 3 -2.68 5.58 16.86
CA ILE A 3 -2.87 6.45 15.68
C ILE A 3 -4.23 6.10 15.10
N GLU A 4 -5.14 7.07 15.03
CA GLU A 4 -6.56 6.82 14.69
C GLU A 4 -6.80 6.28 13.29
N ARG A 5 -5.88 6.50 12.32
CA ARG A 5 -6.02 6.06 10.92
C ARG A 5 -7.39 6.45 10.33
N LYS A 6 -7.79 7.71 10.49
CA LYS A 6 -9.15 8.24 10.23
C LYS A 6 -9.75 7.80 8.90
N GLU A 7 -8.99 7.90 7.81
CA GLU A 7 -9.49 7.56 6.48
C GLU A 7 -9.87 6.07 6.33
N TYR A 8 -9.15 5.18 7.00
CA TYR A 8 -9.45 3.74 7.01
C TYR A 8 -10.60 3.42 7.96
N LEU A 9 -10.66 4.08 9.11
CA LEU A 9 -11.76 3.96 10.07
C LEU A 9 -13.08 4.40 9.42
N GLU A 10 -13.10 5.54 8.74
CA GLU A 10 -14.27 6.04 8.01
C GLU A 10 -14.74 5.07 6.93
N LYS A 11 -13.82 4.41 6.22
CA LYS A 11 -14.15 3.35 5.27
C LYS A 11 -14.85 2.17 5.96
N LEU A 12 -14.38 1.71 7.13
CA LEU A 12 -15.04 0.65 7.89
C LEU A 12 -16.44 1.07 8.36
N ILE A 13 -16.57 2.30 8.90
CA ILE A 13 -17.85 2.87 9.33
C ILE A 13 -18.84 2.95 8.16
N ALA A 14 -18.40 3.41 7.00
CA ALA A 14 -19.25 3.52 5.81
C ALA A 14 -19.81 2.17 5.34
N TRP A 15 -19.16 1.06 5.65
CA TRP A 15 -19.59 -0.29 5.31
C TRP A 15 -20.22 -1.06 6.48
N LYS A 16 -20.38 -0.43 7.64
CA LYS A 16 -21.06 -1.03 8.81
C LYS A 16 -22.45 -1.54 8.44
N ASP A 17 -22.82 -2.69 8.98
CA ASP A 17 -24.14 -3.34 8.85
C ASP A 17 -24.56 -3.67 7.40
N LYS A 18 -23.64 -3.56 6.44
CA LYS A 18 -23.87 -4.00 5.06
C LYS A 18 -23.45 -5.45 4.91
N GLN A 19 -24.29 -6.25 4.27
CA GLN A 19 -24.05 -7.68 4.03
C GLN A 19 -22.92 -7.89 2.99
N LEU A 20 -21.70 -7.50 3.37
CA LEU A 20 -20.46 -7.72 2.63
C LEU A 20 -19.36 -8.04 3.63
N ILE A 21 -18.42 -8.89 3.23
CA ILE A 21 -17.21 -9.17 4.02
C ILE A 21 -16.24 -8.01 3.82
N LYS A 22 -15.77 -7.39 4.91
CA LYS A 22 -14.78 -6.31 4.89
C LYS A 22 -13.41 -6.92 5.06
N ILE A 23 -12.60 -6.87 4.00
CA ILE A 23 -11.25 -7.44 3.99
C ILE A 23 -10.24 -6.31 4.05
N VAL A 24 -9.52 -6.22 5.18
CA VAL A 24 -8.42 -5.26 5.35
C VAL A 24 -7.12 -5.96 5.02
N THR A 25 -6.49 -5.55 3.93
CA THR A 25 -5.19 -6.08 3.48
C THR A 25 -4.10 -5.04 3.60
N GLY A 26 -2.85 -5.44 3.43
CA GLY A 26 -1.69 -4.54 3.45
C GLY A 26 -0.46 -5.22 4.05
N VAL A 27 0.68 -4.60 3.87
CA VAL A 27 1.96 -5.12 4.34
C VAL A 27 1.96 -5.45 5.83
N ARG A 28 2.77 -6.40 6.26
CA ARG A 28 2.96 -6.69 7.70
C ARG A 28 3.33 -5.42 8.46
N ARG A 29 2.81 -5.30 9.69
CA ARG A 29 3.11 -4.19 10.61
C ARG A 29 2.61 -2.80 10.17
N CYS A 30 1.77 -2.68 9.13
CA CYS A 30 1.17 -1.39 8.76
C CYS A 30 0.03 -0.92 9.68
N GLY A 31 -0.40 -1.76 10.65
CA GLY A 31 -1.39 -1.40 11.67
C GLY A 31 -2.80 -1.99 11.47
N LYS A 32 -2.98 -3.07 10.67
CA LYS A 32 -4.29 -3.70 10.40
C LYS A 32 -5.02 -4.14 11.67
N SER A 33 -4.34 -4.88 12.55
CA SER A 33 -4.91 -5.36 13.82
C SER A 33 -5.33 -4.20 14.73
N MET A 34 -4.50 -3.13 14.78
CA MET A 34 -4.83 -1.92 15.52
C MET A 34 -6.06 -1.20 14.94
N LEU A 35 -6.20 -1.14 13.61
CA LEU A 35 -7.39 -0.57 12.97
C LEU A 35 -8.66 -1.34 13.36
N LEU A 36 -8.61 -2.67 13.43
CA LEU A 36 -9.75 -3.47 13.91
C LEU A 36 -10.05 -3.21 15.39
N GLU A 37 -9.02 -3.00 16.21
CA GLU A 37 -9.19 -2.64 17.64
C GLU A 37 -9.84 -1.28 17.79
N ILE A 38 -9.37 -0.26 17.08
CA ILE A 38 -9.96 1.08 17.05
C ILE A 38 -11.43 0.99 16.61
N TYR A 39 -11.72 0.20 15.59
CA TYR A 39 -13.08 0.05 15.10
C TYR A 39 -13.99 -0.69 16.09
N ARG A 40 -13.50 -1.71 16.81
CA ARG A 40 -14.25 -2.36 17.90
C ARG A 40 -14.59 -1.37 19.02
N ASN A 41 -13.64 -0.52 19.40
CA ASN A 41 -13.89 0.52 20.41
C ASN A 41 -14.95 1.52 19.92
N TYR A 42 -14.84 1.96 18.65
CA TYR A 42 -15.88 2.78 18.03
C TYR A 42 -17.27 2.13 18.09
N LEU A 43 -17.39 0.82 17.81
CA LEU A 43 -18.67 0.11 17.89
C LEU A 43 -19.24 0.12 19.31
N LYS A 44 -18.42 -0.14 20.34
CA LYS A 44 -18.81 -0.11 21.76
C LYS A 44 -19.30 1.29 22.18
N GLU A 45 -18.58 2.34 21.78
CA GLU A 45 -18.97 3.73 22.03
C GLU A 45 -20.29 4.11 21.34
N HIS A 46 -20.67 3.39 20.28
CA HIS A 46 -21.91 3.60 19.52
C HIS A 46 -22.99 2.55 19.83
N GLY A 47 -22.95 1.95 21.03
CA GLY A 47 -24.05 1.14 21.57
C GLY A 47 -24.02 -0.34 21.19
N VAL A 48 -22.91 -0.87 20.67
CA VAL A 48 -22.71 -2.31 20.47
C VAL A 48 -22.20 -2.92 21.78
N GLU A 49 -22.94 -3.92 22.30
CA GLU A 49 -22.57 -4.64 23.52
C GLU A 49 -21.39 -5.58 23.28
N GLU A 50 -20.58 -5.86 24.30
CA GLU A 50 -19.39 -6.74 24.21
C GLU A 50 -19.74 -8.13 23.66
N GLU A 51 -20.87 -8.67 24.08
CA GLU A 51 -21.36 -10.00 23.69
C GLU A 51 -21.67 -10.08 22.18
N GLN A 52 -21.90 -8.94 21.51
CA GLN A 52 -22.13 -8.86 20.07
C GLN A 52 -20.82 -8.91 19.27
N ILE A 53 -19.65 -8.86 19.94
CA ILE A 53 -18.35 -8.80 19.31
C ILE A 53 -17.62 -10.13 19.48
N ILE A 54 -17.32 -10.80 18.38
CA ILE A 54 -16.44 -11.97 18.33
C ILE A 54 -15.12 -11.52 17.69
N SER A 55 -14.03 -11.60 18.44
CA SER A 55 -12.70 -11.21 17.95
C SER A 55 -11.69 -12.32 18.16
N ILE A 56 -11.03 -12.74 17.10
CA ILE A 56 -10.06 -13.83 17.08
C ILE A 56 -8.83 -13.36 16.31
N ASN A 57 -7.65 -13.48 16.93
CA ASN A 57 -6.37 -13.28 16.28
C ASN A 57 -5.69 -14.65 16.09
N PHE A 58 -5.48 -15.06 14.84
CA PHE A 58 -4.89 -16.37 14.52
C PHE A 58 -3.35 -16.39 14.61
N GLU A 59 -2.72 -15.35 15.12
CA GLU A 59 -1.31 -15.39 15.58
C GLU A 59 -1.21 -15.69 17.08
N ASP A 60 -2.34 -15.72 17.83
CA ASP A 60 -2.42 -16.07 19.23
C ASP A 60 -2.65 -17.57 19.41
N LEU A 61 -1.81 -18.21 20.24
CA LEU A 61 -1.87 -19.64 20.54
C LEU A 61 -3.16 -20.05 21.24
N ASP A 62 -3.84 -19.14 21.95
CA ASP A 62 -5.13 -19.41 22.58
C ASP A 62 -6.20 -19.82 21.57
N TYR A 63 -6.01 -19.42 20.30
CA TYR A 63 -6.89 -19.76 19.19
C TYR A 63 -6.32 -20.78 18.21
N GLU A 64 -5.21 -21.47 18.53
CA GLU A 64 -4.56 -22.45 17.65
C GLU A 64 -5.54 -23.52 17.14
N GLU A 65 -6.42 -24.02 18.00
CA GLU A 65 -7.41 -25.02 17.61
C GLU A 65 -8.44 -24.50 16.59
N LEU A 66 -8.68 -23.17 16.54
CA LEU A 66 -9.60 -22.54 15.59
C LEU A 66 -8.98 -22.34 14.20
N THR A 67 -7.73 -22.71 13.99
CA THR A 67 -7.11 -22.76 12.66
C THR A 67 -7.71 -23.86 11.77
N ASP A 68 -8.44 -24.83 12.37
CA ASP A 68 -9.35 -25.72 11.66
C ASP A 68 -10.67 -25.00 11.34
N TYR A 69 -11.02 -24.90 10.05
CA TYR A 69 -12.19 -24.14 9.60
C TYR A 69 -13.53 -24.64 10.18
N ARG A 70 -13.66 -25.94 10.50
CA ARG A 70 -14.88 -26.51 11.07
C ARG A 70 -15.04 -26.11 12.53
N LYS A 71 -13.92 -26.16 13.29
CA LYS A 71 -13.89 -25.70 14.68
C LYS A 71 -14.20 -24.21 14.76
N LEU A 72 -13.59 -23.41 13.89
CA LEU A 72 -13.88 -21.96 13.80
C LEU A 72 -15.35 -21.69 13.50
N TYR A 73 -15.92 -22.35 12.50
CA TYR A 73 -17.33 -22.18 12.17
C TYR A 73 -18.25 -22.53 13.34
N LYS A 74 -17.97 -23.66 14.03
CA LYS A 74 -18.72 -24.08 15.22
C LYS A 74 -18.62 -23.05 16.34
N TYR A 75 -17.39 -22.60 16.65
CA TYR A 75 -17.12 -21.61 17.68
C TYR A 75 -17.89 -20.31 17.46
N VAL A 76 -17.87 -19.79 16.24
CA VAL A 76 -18.63 -18.58 15.88
C VAL A 76 -20.14 -18.82 15.98
N LYS A 77 -20.62 -19.95 15.42
CA LYS A 77 -22.06 -20.29 15.42
C LYS A 77 -22.66 -20.36 16.83
N GLU A 78 -21.93 -20.89 17.79
CA GLU A 78 -22.38 -21.04 19.19
C GLU A 78 -22.46 -19.70 19.93
N ARG A 79 -21.81 -18.64 19.41
CA ARG A 79 -21.77 -17.28 19.99
C ARG A 79 -22.63 -16.27 19.27
N LEU A 80 -23.37 -16.68 18.25
CA LEU A 80 -24.30 -15.78 17.54
C LEU A 80 -25.50 -15.44 18.45
N ILE A 81 -25.84 -14.16 18.52
CA ILE A 81 -26.95 -13.67 19.32
C ILE A 81 -28.21 -13.57 18.44
N ASN A 82 -29.28 -14.23 18.88
CA ASN A 82 -30.55 -14.16 18.19
C ASN A 82 -31.16 -12.74 18.27
N GLY A 83 -31.53 -12.19 17.11
CA GLY A 83 -32.22 -10.90 17.03
C GLY A 83 -31.31 -9.67 17.13
N LYS A 84 -30.01 -9.82 17.41
CA LYS A 84 -29.04 -8.73 17.40
C LYS A 84 -27.98 -8.94 16.30
N MET A 85 -27.35 -7.85 15.83
CA MET A 85 -26.20 -7.92 14.94
C MET A 85 -24.98 -8.48 15.70
N THR A 86 -24.27 -9.42 15.11
CA THR A 86 -23.00 -9.93 15.64
C THR A 86 -21.85 -9.49 14.72
N TYR A 87 -20.89 -8.81 15.30
CA TYR A 87 -19.68 -8.30 14.60
C TYR A 87 -18.54 -9.28 14.79
N ILE A 88 -18.02 -9.83 13.68
CA ILE A 88 -17.01 -10.89 13.70
C ILE A 88 -15.71 -10.33 13.16
N PHE A 89 -14.65 -10.34 13.96
CA PHE A 89 -13.31 -9.89 13.63
C PHE A 89 -12.35 -11.09 13.60
N LEU A 90 -11.81 -11.37 12.44
CA LEU A 90 -10.89 -12.49 12.20
C LEU A 90 -9.55 -11.94 11.71
N ASP A 91 -8.61 -11.77 12.62
CA ASP A 91 -7.30 -11.18 12.33
C ASP A 91 -6.32 -12.24 11.84
N GLU A 92 -5.58 -11.95 10.76
CA GLU A 92 -4.65 -12.85 10.06
C GLU A 92 -5.31 -14.19 9.64
N ILE A 93 -6.51 -14.10 9.01
CA ILE A 93 -7.37 -15.24 8.66
C ILE A 93 -6.70 -16.26 7.74
N GLN A 94 -5.64 -15.89 7.00
CA GLN A 94 -4.89 -16.83 6.15
C GLN A 94 -4.21 -17.96 6.94
N ASN A 95 -4.10 -17.86 8.25
CA ASN A 95 -3.62 -18.92 9.11
C ASN A 95 -4.67 -20.04 9.31
N VAL A 96 -5.94 -19.80 8.96
CA VAL A 96 -7.00 -20.80 8.98
C VAL A 96 -7.02 -21.56 7.65
N LYS A 97 -6.85 -22.86 7.71
CA LYS A 97 -6.95 -23.70 6.51
C LYS A 97 -8.39 -23.66 5.96
N ASP A 98 -8.53 -23.54 4.64
CA ASP A 98 -9.84 -23.49 3.98
C ASP A 98 -10.79 -22.37 4.50
N PHE A 99 -10.25 -21.25 5.02
CA PHE A 99 -11.03 -20.15 5.58
C PHE A 99 -12.14 -19.60 4.64
N PRO A 100 -12.01 -19.64 3.31
CA PRO A 100 -13.08 -19.15 2.44
C PRO A 100 -14.41 -19.88 2.65
N LYS A 101 -14.37 -21.17 3.02
CA LYS A 101 -15.57 -21.97 3.33
C LYS A 101 -16.29 -21.44 4.58
N VAL A 102 -15.55 -20.96 5.57
CA VAL A 102 -16.13 -20.33 6.76
C VAL A 102 -16.77 -19.00 6.41
N LEU A 103 -16.03 -18.14 5.68
CA LEU A 103 -16.54 -16.83 5.29
C LEU A 103 -17.81 -16.95 4.46
N ASP A 104 -17.84 -17.87 3.48
CA ASP A 104 -19.02 -18.12 2.65
C ASP A 104 -20.21 -18.61 3.47
N SER A 105 -19.97 -19.56 4.40
CA SER A 105 -21.01 -20.12 5.28
C SER A 105 -21.55 -19.11 6.30
N LEU A 106 -20.71 -18.18 6.76
CA LEU A 106 -21.13 -17.10 7.64
C LEU A 106 -21.88 -16.00 6.89
N TYR A 107 -21.42 -15.67 5.66
CA TYR A 107 -22.01 -14.63 4.84
C TYR A 107 -23.51 -14.85 4.55
N ILE A 108 -23.95 -16.09 4.39
CA ILE A 108 -25.39 -16.40 4.12
C ILE A 108 -26.28 -16.26 5.36
N LYS A 109 -25.70 -16.07 6.54
CA LYS A 109 -26.47 -15.84 7.78
C LYS A 109 -26.91 -14.38 7.89
N LYS A 110 -28.09 -14.17 8.44
CA LYS A 110 -28.60 -12.84 8.75
C LYS A 110 -27.99 -12.33 10.06
N ASN A 111 -27.93 -11.02 10.23
CA ASN A 111 -27.45 -10.35 11.44
C ASN A 111 -25.99 -10.66 11.78
N ILE A 112 -25.15 -10.79 10.76
CA ILE A 112 -23.70 -10.94 10.90
C ILE A 112 -22.99 -9.88 10.09
N ASP A 113 -22.00 -9.25 10.68
CA ASP A 113 -21.10 -8.33 10.03
C ASP A 113 -19.64 -8.81 10.16
N ILE A 114 -18.94 -9.07 9.04
CA ILE A 114 -17.68 -9.79 9.02
C ILE A 114 -16.54 -8.86 8.60
N TYR A 115 -15.50 -8.83 9.42
CA TYR A 115 -14.25 -8.09 9.22
C TYR A 115 -13.07 -9.05 9.32
N VAL A 116 -12.25 -9.09 8.30
CA VAL A 116 -11.07 -9.96 8.27
C VAL A 116 -9.83 -9.18 7.89
N THR A 117 -8.67 -9.61 8.39
CA THR A 117 -7.39 -9.06 7.93
C THR A 117 -6.51 -10.13 7.30
N GLY A 118 -5.56 -9.66 6.51
CA GLY A 118 -4.45 -10.46 6.02
C GLY A 118 -3.29 -9.64 5.51
N SER A 119 -2.10 -10.20 5.68
CA SER A 119 -0.84 -9.53 5.37
C SER A 119 -0.37 -9.73 3.92
N ASN A 120 -1.21 -10.31 3.06
CA ASN A 120 -0.86 -10.51 1.65
C ASN A 120 -2.08 -10.46 0.72
N ALA A 121 -1.85 -10.09 -0.55
CA ALA A 121 -2.87 -10.04 -1.59
C ALA A 121 -3.35 -11.43 -2.04
N TYR A 122 -2.61 -12.50 -1.70
CA TYR A 122 -3.00 -13.88 -2.02
C TYR A 122 -4.36 -14.25 -1.44
N MET A 123 -4.77 -13.63 -0.32
CA MET A 123 -6.12 -13.77 0.23
C MET A 123 -7.23 -13.44 -0.78
N LEU A 124 -6.87 -12.69 -1.82
CA LEU A 124 -7.78 -12.28 -2.90
C LEU A 124 -7.34 -12.89 -4.24
N SER A 125 -6.47 -13.93 -4.21
CA SER A 125 -6.09 -14.65 -5.42
C SER A 125 -7.29 -15.33 -6.08
N SER A 126 -7.13 -15.70 -7.34
CA SER A 126 -8.21 -16.18 -8.22
C SER A 126 -9.10 -17.28 -7.61
N GLU A 127 -8.54 -18.21 -6.83
CA GLU A 127 -9.31 -19.29 -6.19
C GLU A 127 -10.20 -18.79 -5.05
N ILE A 128 -9.64 -17.94 -4.17
CA ILE A 128 -10.36 -17.38 -3.01
C ILE A 128 -11.35 -16.33 -3.47
N ALA A 129 -10.93 -15.44 -4.36
CA ALA A 129 -11.80 -14.44 -4.98
C ALA A 129 -13.01 -15.08 -5.69
N THR A 130 -12.84 -16.26 -6.30
CA THR A 130 -13.92 -16.98 -6.94
C THR A 130 -14.96 -17.48 -5.92
N MET A 131 -14.52 -18.01 -4.77
CA MET A 131 -15.44 -18.55 -3.74
C MET A 131 -16.28 -17.46 -3.06
N ILE A 132 -15.71 -16.27 -2.83
CA ILE A 132 -16.40 -15.15 -2.17
C ILE A 132 -16.68 -13.99 -3.16
N SER A 133 -16.66 -14.27 -4.47
CA SER A 133 -16.84 -13.25 -5.52
C SER A 133 -18.16 -12.48 -5.35
N GLY A 134 -18.07 -11.16 -5.46
CA GLY A 134 -19.21 -10.26 -5.30
C GLY A 134 -19.74 -10.12 -3.86
N ARG A 135 -19.07 -10.75 -2.86
CA ARG A 135 -19.50 -10.78 -1.46
C ARG A 135 -18.57 -10.02 -0.51
N TYR A 136 -17.54 -9.36 -1.03
CA TYR A 136 -16.58 -8.62 -0.21
C TYR A 136 -16.24 -7.24 -0.77
N ILE A 137 -15.74 -6.40 0.10
CA ILE A 137 -15.00 -5.20 -0.25
C ILE A 137 -13.59 -5.30 0.31
N GLN A 138 -12.64 -4.73 -0.42
CA GLN A 138 -11.24 -4.64 0.02
C GLN A 138 -10.92 -3.24 0.48
N ILE A 139 -10.23 -3.15 1.61
CA ILE A 139 -9.60 -1.94 2.13
C ILE A 139 -8.10 -2.23 2.21
N GLU A 140 -7.36 -1.73 1.24
CA GLU A 140 -5.90 -1.87 1.24
C GLU A 140 -5.29 -0.79 2.11
N MET A 141 -4.55 -1.20 3.15
CA MET A 141 -3.96 -0.34 4.15
C MET A 141 -2.46 -0.21 3.94
N LEU A 142 -2.03 1.00 3.67
CA LEU A 142 -0.62 1.39 3.59
C LEU A 142 -0.06 1.74 4.98
N PRO A 143 1.25 1.73 5.19
CA PRO A 143 1.89 2.38 6.34
C PRO A 143 1.46 3.85 6.47
N LEU A 144 1.93 4.59 7.44
CA LEU A 144 1.51 5.98 7.69
C LEU A 144 1.72 6.86 6.46
N SER A 145 0.75 7.73 6.18
CA SER A 145 0.96 8.87 5.28
C SER A 145 1.84 9.91 5.96
N PHE A 146 2.40 10.83 5.18
CA PHE A 146 3.11 11.97 5.75
C PHE A 146 2.20 12.81 6.65
N LYS A 147 0.92 12.96 6.30
CA LYS A 147 -0.10 13.61 7.12
C LYS A 147 -0.28 12.92 8.48
N GLU A 148 -0.50 11.60 8.47
CA GLU A 148 -0.66 10.81 9.71
C GLU A 148 0.61 10.84 10.58
N TYR A 149 1.79 10.84 9.95
CA TYR A 149 3.08 11.00 10.65
C TYR A 149 3.18 12.37 11.33
N MET A 150 2.83 13.45 10.63
CA MET A 150 2.83 14.80 11.18
C MET A 150 1.83 14.95 12.33
N GLU A 151 0.61 14.48 12.18
CA GLU A 151 -0.42 14.51 13.22
C GLU A 151 0.02 13.73 14.47
N SER A 152 0.71 12.62 14.28
CA SER A 152 1.21 11.76 15.39
C SER A 152 2.42 12.34 16.12
N THR A 153 3.22 13.19 15.45
CA THR A 153 4.41 13.84 16.08
C THR A 153 4.08 15.18 16.73
N GLY A 154 2.86 15.69 16.59
CA GLY A 154 2.36 16.90 17.24
C GLY A 154 2.99 18.22 16.76
N SER A 155 3.76 18.22 15.66
CA SER A 155 4.46 19.39 15.16
C SER A 155 4.10 19.68 13.70
N MET A 156 3.29 20.73 13.47
CA MET A 156 2.96 21.20 12.12
C MET A 156 3.94 22.27 11.62
N ASN A 157 4.84 22.77 12.48
CA ASN A 157 5.66 23.96 12.15
C ASN A 157 6.94 23.62 11.38
N ASP A 158 7.47 22.39 11.49
CA ASP A 158 8.76 21.99 10.91
C ASP A 158 8.60 20.96 9.78
N ARG A 159 7.75 21.27 8.79
CA ARG A 159 7.39 20.36 7.70
C ARG A 159 8.61 19.76 6.97
N GLY A 160 9.66 20.57 6.75
CA GLY A 160 10.87 20.12 6.06
C GLY A 160 11.66 19.10 6.88
N ILE A 161 11.87 19.37 8.15
CA ILE A 161 12.57 18.48 9.09
C ILE A 161 11.76 17.19 9.26
N LYS A 162 10.47 17.31 9.48
CA LYS A 162 9.57 16.15 9.65
C LYS A 162 9.46 15.30 8.39
N TYR A 163 9.53 15.91 7.21
CA TYR A 163 9.58 15.15 5.97
C TYR A 163 10.88 14.34 5.86
N ALA A 164 12.02 14.93 6.22
CA ALA A 164 13.29 14.21 6.26
C ALA A 164 13.28 13.05 7.29
N GLU A 165 12.73 13.30 8.49
CA GLU A 165 12.53 12.27 9.50
C GLU A 165 11.62 11.15 9.00
N TYR A 166 10.49 11.48 8.38
CA TYR A 166 9.55 10.51 7.79
C TYR A 166 10.21 9.57 6.76
N LEU A 167 11.07 10.13 5.90
CA LEU A 167 11.83 9.35 4.93
C LEU A 167 12.86 8.43 5.61
N GLN A 168 13.57 8.95 6.60
CA GLN A 168 14.68 8.25 7.25
C GLN A 168 14.19 7.22 8.27
N ASN A 169 13.18 7.57 9.06
CA ASN A 169 12.70 6.77 10.18
C ASN A 169 11.60 5.77 9.77
N SER A 170 11.21 5.77 8.48
CA SER A 170 10.15 4.89 7.98
C SER A 170 8.73 5.35 8.29
N SER A 171 7.80 4.86 7.49
CA SER A 171 6.35 5.07 7.63
C SER A 171 5.63 3.97 8.44
N PHE A 172 6.34 2.96 8.94
CA PHE A 172 5.73 1.94 9.80
C PHE A 172 5.36 2.52 11.16
N PRO A 173 4.11 2.31 11.67
CA PRO A 173 3.61 3.00 12.87
C PRO A 173 4.48 2.85 14.11
N PHE A 174 5.04 1.67 14.35
CA PHE A 174 5.84 1.40 15.55
C PHE A 174 7.15 2.19 15.61
N THR A 175 7.69 2.65 14.47
CA THR A 175 8.92 3.48 14.47
C THR A 175 8.77 4.80 15.23
N LEU A 176 7.53 5.30 15.34
CA LEU A 176 7.25 6.49 16.17
C LEU A 176 7.50 6.25 17.67
N GLU A 177 7.39 5.02 18.14
CA GLU A 177 7.68 4.66 19.53
C GLU A 177 9.19 4.55 19.81
N LEU A 178 9.99 4.34 18.77
CA LEU A 178 11.45 4.26 18.86
C LEU A 178 12.15 5.63 18.97
N LYS A 179 11.39 6.73 19.04
CA LYS A 179 11.85 8.09 19.38
C LYS A 179 13.08 8.56 18.59
N ASN A 180 13.12 8.29 17.30
CA ASN A 180 14.22 8.65 16.40
C ASN A 180 15.59 8.03 16.80
N GLN A 181 15.60 6.79 17.30
CA GLN A 181 16.81 6.01 17.55
C GLN A 181 17.19 5.22 16.29
N PRO A 182 18.19 5.63 15.50
CA PRO A 182 18.45 5.08 14.17
C PRO A 182 18.78 3.57 14.18
N ASP A 183 19.53 3.11 15.19
CA ASP A 183 19.93 1.70 15.28
C ASP A 183 18.71 0.81 15.60
N GLU A 184 17.86 1.21 16.53
CA GLU A 184 16.63 0.48 16.87
C GLU A 184 15.64 0.45 15.70
N ILE A 185 15.50 1.56 14.98
CA ILE A 185 14.67 1.65 13.77
C ILE A 185 15.22 0.69 12.71
N ARG A 186 16.52 0.67 12.48
CA ARG A 186 17.17 -0.22 11.53
C ARG A 186 16.92 -1.69 11.87
N ASP A 187 17.15 -2.08 13.13
CA ASP A 187 16.92 -3.47 13.60
C ASP A 187 15.47 -3.87 13.45
N TYR A 188 14.54 -2.96 13.77
CA TYR A 188 13.10 -3.19 13.58
C TYR A 188 12.73 -3.40 12.11
N LEU A 189 13.23 -2.53 11.21
CA LEU A 189 12.98 -2.64 9.77
C LEU A 189 13.59 -3.90 9.16
N GLU A 190 14.78 -4.29 9.63
CA GLU A 190 15.40 -5.56 9.22
C GLU A 190 14.56 -6.76 9.66
N GLY A 191 13.99 -6.72 10.87
CA GLY A 191 13.06 -7.72 11.37
C GLY A 191 11.79 -7.83 10.50
N ILE A 192 11.21 -6.70 10.11
CA ILE A 192 10.04 -6.68 9.20
C ILE A 192 10.42 -7.25 7.83
N TYR A 193 11.49 -6.75 7.22
CA TYR A 193 11.98 -7.20 5.93
C TYR A 193 12.21 -8.71 5.90
N ASN A 194 12.94 -9.23 6.89
CA ASN A 194 13.21 -10.65 7.00
C ASN A 194 11.91 -11.47 7.19
N THR A 195 10.96 -10.98 7.97
CA THR A 195 9.66 -11.65 8.15
C THR A 195 8.88 -11.71 6.84
N ILE A 196 8.79 -10.61 6.09
CA ILE A 196 8.10 -10.57 4.80
C ILE A 196 8.79 -11.52 3.82
N VAL A 197 10.12 -11.43 3.68
CA VAL A 197 10.89 -12.24 2.73
C VAL A 197 10.77 -13.73 3.08
N ILE A 198 10.92 -14.13 4.35
CA ILE A 198 10.92 -15.52 4.75
C ILE A 198 9.50 -16.10 4.80
N LYS A 199 8.59 -15.47 5.58
CA LYS A 199 7.24 -16.03 5.80
C LYS A 199 6.32 -15.82 4.60
N ASP A 200 6.25 -14.59 4.09
CA ASP A 200 5.23 -14.23 3.12
C ASP A 200 5.65 -14.54 1.67
N ILE A 201 6.95 -14.65 1.40
CA ILE A 201 7.46 -14.92 0.05
C ILE A 201 8.07 -16.33 -0.04
N ILE A 202 9.20 -16.59 0.63
CA ILE A 202 9.96 -17.83 0.46
C ILE A 202 9.14 -19.05 0.85
N ASN A 203 8.61 -19.08 2.06
CA ASN A 203 7.89 -20.24 2.59
C ASN A 203 6.59 -20.47 1.82
N ARG A 204 5.85 -19.41 1.52
CA ARG A 204 4.56 -19.52 0.82
C ARG A 204 4.73 -19.94 -0.64
N LYS A 205 5.64 -19.34 -1.38
CA LYS A 205 5.89 -19.65 -2.80
C LYS A 205 6.88 -20.81 -2.98
N LYS A 206 7.39 -21.40 -1.89
CA LYS A 206 8.37 -22.50 -1.88
C LYS A 206 9.60 -22.17 -2.74
N ILE A 207 10.16 -20.98 -2.57
CA ILE A 207 11.30 -20.51 -3.35
C ILE A 207 12.57 -21.14 -2.79
N THR A 208 13.34 -21.80 -3.66
CA THR A 208 14.57 -22.50 -3.30
C THR A 208 15.80 -21.58 -3.40
N ASP A 209 15.88 -20.74 -4.43
CA ASP A 209 16.99 -19.79 -4.57
C ASP A 209 16.69 -18.47 -3.86
N THR A 210 16.93 -18.46 -2.56
CA THR A 210 16.70 -17.32 -1.69
C THR A 210 17.70 -16.18 -1.91
N MET A 211 18.91 -16.49 -2.36
CA MET A 211 19.93 -15.48 -2.65
C MET A 211 19.58 -14.69 -3.93
N MET A 212 19.15 -15.40 -4.97
CA MET A 212 18.67 -14.76 -6.21
C MET A 212 17.44 -13.89 -5.94
N LEU A 213 16.46 -14.39 -5.18
CA LEU A 213 15.28 -13.63 -4.79
C LEU A 213 15.67 -12.29 -4.12
N LYS A 214 16.57 -12.34 -3.11
CA LYS A 214 17.03 -11.13 -2.40
C LYS A 214 17.80 -10.19 -3.34
N SER A 215 18.58 -10.70 -4.29
CA SER A 215 19.28 -9.87 -5.27
C SER A 215 18.30 -9.14 -6.20
N VAL A 216 17.28 -9.85 -6.70
CA VAL A 216 16.23 -9.22 -7.54
C VAL A 216 15.44 -8.19 -6.73
N LEU A 217 15.07 -8.47 -5.48
CA LEU A 217 14.37 -7.51 -4.64
C LEU A 217 15.21 -6.25 -4.40
N ARG A 218 16.50 -6.42 -4.07
CA ARG A 218 17.43 -5.30 -3.88
C ARG A 218 17.56 -4.46 -5.16
N PHE A 219 17.62 -5.10 -6.32
CA PHE A 219 17.66 -4.41 -7.62
C PHE A 219 16.41 -3.59 -7.87
N VAL A 220 15.21 -4.12 -7.54
CA VAL A 220 13.96 -3.37 -7.67
C VAL A 220 13.95 -2.16 -6.73
N PHE A 221 14.41 -2.32 -5.48
CA PHE A 221 14.54 -1.23 -4.51
C PHE A 221 15.51 -0.14 -4.97
N ASP A 222 16.59 -0.52 -5.67
CA ASP A 222 17.57 0.44 -6.22
C ASP A 222 17.00 1.21 -7.43
N ASN A 223 16.08 0.61 -8.16
CA ASN A 223 15.51 1.15 -9.39
C ASN A 223 14.06 1.64 -9.28
N ILE A 224 13.63 2.14 -8.10
CA ILE A 224 12.29 2.70 -7.94
C ILE A 224 12.04 3.84 -8.93
N GLY A 225 10.84 3.91 -9.47
CA GLY A 225 10.44 4.96 -10.42
C GLY A 225 11.08 4.83 -11.81
N ASN A 226 12.04 3.92 -12.01
CA ASN A 226 12.62 3.67 -13.32
C ASN A 226 11.78 2.66 -14.12
N PRO A 227 11.64 2.83 -15.45
CA PRO A 227 11.03 1.83 -16.29
C PRO A 227 11.82 0.51 -16.26
N LEU A 228 11.18 -0.56 -15.81
CA LEU A 228 11.76 -1.89 -15.70
C LEU A 228 10.97 -2.92 -16.51
N SER A 229 11.67 -3.94 -17.00
CA SER A 229 11.06 -5.16 -17.52
C SER A 229 11.71 -6.38 -16.86
N SER A 230 10.97 -7.47 -16.74
CA SER A 230 11.49 -8.75 -16.26
C SER A 230 12.69 -9.23 -17.07
N LYS A 231 12.73 -8.94 -18.38
CA LYS A 231 13.88 -9.21 -19.23
C LYS A 231 15.11 -8.39 -18.82
N LYS A 232 14.96 -7.05 -18.64
CA LYS A 232 16.08 -6.18 -18.20
C LYS A 232 16.65 -6.65 -16.86
N ILE A 233 15.80 -7.03 -15.91
CA ILE A 233 16.22 -7.58 -14.62
C ILE A 233 17.00 -8.88 -14.81
N ALA A 234 16.49 -9.81 -15.62
CA ALA A 234 17.15 -11.09 -15.89
C ALA A 234 18.52 -10.91 -16.57
N ASP A 235 18.58 -10.01 -17.55
CA ASP A 235 19.84 -9.69 -18.27
C ASP A 235 20.87 -9.08 -17.31
N THR A 236 20.47 -8.15 -16.43
CA THR A 236 21.36 -7.55 -15.42
C THR A 236 21.86 -8.59 -14.43
N MET A 237 20.99 -9.40 -13.82
CA MET A 237 21.42 -10.46 -12.89
C MET A 237 22.38 -11.44 -13.55
N THR A 238 22.13 -11.79 -14.81
CA THR A 238 22.99 -12.69 -15.58
C THR A 238 24.36 -12.07 -15.85
N SER A 239 24.42 -10.78 -16.18
CA SER A 239 25.69 -10.05 -16.39
C SER A 239 26.52 -9.93 -15.09
N GLU A 240 25.88 -9.94 -13.94
CA GLU A 240 26.50 -9.98 -12.62
C GLU A 240 26.92 -11.41 -12.18
N GLY A 241 26.86 -12.36 -13.08
CA GLY A 241 27.28 -13.74 -12.86
C GLY A 241 26.21 -14.66 -12.24
N ARG A 242 24.95 -14.21 -12.17
CA ARG A 242 23.84 -14.99 -11.62
C ARG A 242 22.77 -15.23 -12.67
N LYS A 243 22.86 -16.35 -13.38
CA LYS A 243 21.92 -16.71 -14.45
C LYS A 243 20.51 -16.93 -13.89
N ILE A 244 19.53 -16.18 -14.42
CA ILE A 244 18.13 -16.33 -14.12
C ILE A 244 17.30 -16.14 -15.41
N ASP A 245 16.20 -16.85 -15.54
CA ASP A 245 15.27 -16.67 -16.65
C ASP A 245 14.18 -15.64 -16.35
N THR A 246 13.62 -15.04 -17.40
CA THR A 246 12.59 -14.01 -17.31
C THR A 246 11.35 -14.47 -16.56
N LYS A 247 10.91 -15.74 -16.71
CA LYS A 247 9.72 -16.27 -16.04
C LYS A 247 9.91 -16.37 -14.52
N THR A 248 11.15 -16.69 -14.10
CA THR A 248 11.48 -16.72 -12.66
C THR A 248 11.48 -15.31 -12.08
N VAL A 249 11.99 -14.32 -12.82
CA VAL A 249 11.89 -12.90 -12.41
C VAL A 249 10.42 -12.47 -12.28
N GLU A 250 9.56 -12.82 -13.25
CA GLU A 250 8.12 -12.51 -13.18
C GLU A 250 7.45 -13.10 -11.95
N LYS A 251 7.75 -14.37 -11.62
CA LYS A 251 7.27 -15.01 -10.39
C LYS A 251 7.75 -14.29 -9.12
N TYR A 252 8.98 -13.78 -9.10
CA TYR A 252 9.49 -13.02 -7.96
C TYR A 252 8.79 -11.66 -7.85
N LEU A 253 8.62 -10.93 -8.95
CA LEU A 253 7.89 -9.65 -8.95
C LEU A 253 6.44 -9.83 -8.51
N GLU A 254 5.76 -10.89 -8.96
CA GLU A 254 4.42 -11.23 -8.50
C GLU A 254 4.41 -11.50 -6.99
N ALA A 255 5.35 -12.30 -6.48
CA ALA A 255 5.45 -12.61 -5.05
C ALA A 255 5.75 -11.36 -4.20
N PHE A 256 6.57 -10.43 -4.70
CA PHE A 256 6.84 -9.15 -4.05
C PHE A 256 5.59 -8.27 -4.01
N SER A 257 4.84 -8.19 -5.10
CA SER A 257 3.58 -7.44 -5.16
C SER A 257 2.50 -8.03 -4.27
N GLU A 258 2.37 -9.36 -4.24
CA GLU A 258 1.42 -10.06 -3.36
C GLU A 258 1.73 -9.84 -1.88
N SER A 259 2.99 -9.65 -1.49
CA SER A 259 3.39 -9.34 -0.11
C SER A 259 3.30 -7.85 0.23
N TYR A 260 2.86 -7.02 -0.69
CA TYR A 260 2.78 -5.55 -0.57
C TYR A 260 4.14 -4.88 -0.28
N ILE A 261 5.26 -5.54 -0.56
CA ILE A 261 6.59 -4.91 -0.39
C ILE A 261 6.93 -4.00 -1.57
N ILE A 262 6.37 -4.30 -2.75
CA ILE A 262 6.41 -3.43 -3.93
C ILE A 262 5.01 -3.24 -4.52
N TYR A 263 4.87 -2.17 -5.29
CA TYR A 263 3.68 -1.82 -6.07
C TYR A 263 4.06 -1.62 -7.53
N GLN A 264 3.25 -2.14 -8.43
CA GLN A 264 3.46 -2.07 -9.87
C GLN A 264 2.57 -0.98 -10.48
N ALA A 265 3.17 0.03 -11.10
CA ALA A 265 2.46 1.00 -11.91
C ALA A 265 2.54 0.59 -13.38
N LYS A 266 1.40 0.17 -13.94
CA LYS A 266 1.29 -0.20 -15.36
C LYS A 266 1.33 1.04 -16.23
N ARG A 267 1.77 0.89 -17.48
CA ARG A 267 1.76 1.99 -18.44
C ARG A 267 0.40 2.16 -19.11
N TYR A 268 0.02 3.40 -19.31
CA TYR A 268 -1.22 3.81 -19.93
C TYR A 268 -0.96 4.77 -21.09
N ASN A 269 -1.42 4.40 -22.29
CA ASN A 269 -1.38 5.30 -23.45
C ASN A 269 -2.53 6.30 -23.36
N ILE A 270 -2.20 7.56 -23.07
CA ILE A 270 -3.20 8.62 -22.85
C ILE A 270 -4.02 8.87 -24.11
N LYS A 271 -3.38 8.91 -25.28
CA LYS A 271 -4.03 9.17 -26.58
C LYS A 271 -4.87 7.99 -27.05
N GLY A 272 -4.36 6.77 -26.91
CA GLY A 272 -5.04 5.55 -27.31
C GLY A 272 -6.01 4.99 -26.26
N LYS A 273 -6.02 5.54 -25.05
CA LYS A 273 -6.83 5.10 -23.91
C LYS A 273 -6.71 3.59 -23.65
N GLN A 274 -5.50 3.05 -23.70
CA GLN A 274 -5.25 1.62 -23.55
C GLN A 274 -4.01 1.32 -22.71
N TYR A 275 -4.03 0.20 -22.02
CA TYR A 275 -2.90 -0.28 -21.24
C TYR A 275 -1.80 -0.83 -22.12
N LEU A 276 -0.54 -0.53 -21.77
CA LEU A 276 0.65 -1.04 -22.45
C LEU A 276 1.26 -2.17 -21.62
N LYS A 277 1.72 -3.23 -22.30
CA LYS A 277 2.19 -4.47 -21.64
C LYS A 277 3.66 -4.48 -21.24
N THR A 278 4.39 -3.37 -21.42
CA THR A 278 5.85 -3.37 -21.22
C THR A 278 6.34 -2.08 -20.56
N LEU A 279 7.50 -2.18 -19.88
CA LEU A 279 8.20 -1.07 -19.24
C LEU A 279 7.38 -0.42 -18.11
N GLU A 280 6.98 -1.24 -17.17
CA GLU A 280 6.29 -0.80 -15.95
C GLU A 280 7.27 -0.14 -14.98
N LYS A 281 6.76 0.70 -14.08
CA LYS A 281 7.54 1.20 -12.95
C LYS A 281 7.14 0.44 -11.68
N TYR A 282 8.10 0.32 -10.78
CA TYR A 282 7.88 -0.30 -9.47
C TYR A 282 8.17 0.72 -8.38
N TYR A 283 7.27 0.76 -7.40
CA TYR A 283 7.40 1.58 -6.20
C TYR A 283 7.41 0.67 -4.97
N ILE A 284 8.08 1.10 -3.93
CA ILE A 284 8.21 0.32 -2.70
C ILE A 284 7.29 0.86 -1.61
N VAL A 285 6.95 -0.01 -0.69
CA VAL A 285 6.01 0.31 0.38
C VAL A 285 6.55 1.34 1.38
N ASP A 286 7.87 1.41 1.55
CA ASP A 286 8.50 2.25 2.58
C ASP A 286 9.93 2.67 2.22
N ILE A 287 10.20 3.97 2.30
CA ILE A 287 11.51 4.54 1.98
C ILE A 287 12.54 4.25 3.06
N GLY A 288 12.16 4.22 4.33
CA GLY A 288 13.06 3.84 5.43
C GLY A 288 13.61 2.43 5.25
N MET A 289 12.79 1.49 4.80
CA MET A 289 13.25 0.13 4.46
C MET A 289 14.25 0.15 3.29
N ARG A 290 14.06 1.01 2.29
CA ARG A 290 15.04 1.20 1.22
C ARG A 290 16.37 1.74 1.75
N TYR A 291 16.31 2.74 2.61
CA TYR A 291 17.53 3.30 3.20
C TYR A 291 18.27 2.30 4.10
N MET A 292 17.54 1.46 4.82
CA MET A 292 18.13 0.35 5.59
C MET A 292 18.90 -0.61 4.68
N LEU A 293 18.36 -0.96 3.49
CA LEU A 293 18.97 -1.92 2.57
C LEU A 293 20.10 -1.36 1.71
N LEU A 294 20.00 -0.09 1.29
CA LEU A 294 20.85 0.51 0.24
C LEU A 294 21.66 1.72 0.72
N GLY A 295 21.32 2.28 1.88
CA GLY A 295 21.76 3.59 2.31
C GLY A 295 21.00 4.74 1.63
N SER A 296 21.09 5.93 2.20
CA SER A 296 20.50 7.15 1.64
C SER A 296 21.43 7.75 0.58
N ARG A 297 20.88 8.13 -0.58
CA ARG A 297 21.61 8.77 -1.69
C ARG A 297 20.87 10.00 -2.16
N GLN A 298 21.52 11.16 -2.16
CA GLN A 298 20.88 12.42 -2.62
C GLN A 298 20.46 12.37 -4.09
N ALA A 299 21.19 11.65 -4.94
CA ALA A 299 20.86 11.48 -6.36
C ALA A 299 19.47 10.84 -6.59
N ASP A 300 18.94 10.10 -5.62
CA ASP A 300 17.67 9.38 -5.74
C ASP A 300 16.46 10.19 -5.24
N ALA A 301 16.67 11.41 -4.76
CA ALA A 301 15.63 12.19 -4.07
C ALA A 301 14.38 12.44 -4.96
N GLY A 302 14.56 12.58 -6.28
CA GLY A 302 13.45 12.70 -7.23
C GLY A 302 12.59 11.44 -7.27
N HIS A 303 13.20 10.26 -7.41
CA HIS A 303 12.49 8.99 -7.41
C HIS A 303 11.86 8.66 -6.03
N VAL A 304 12.50 9.11 -4.94
CA VAL A 304 11.93 8.99 -3.58
C VAL A 304 10.66 9.82 -3.48
N LEU A 305 10.66 11.07 -3.95
CA LEU A 305 9.46 11.91 -3.97
C LEU A 305 8.36 11.29 -4.85
N GLU A 306 8.72 10.82 -6.04
CA GLU A 306 7.80 10.12 -6.94
C GLU A 306 7.17 8.89 -6.26
N ASN A 307 7.96 8.09 -5.52
CA ASN A 307 7.45 6.94 -4.76
C ASN A 307 6.43 7.36 -3.67
N ILE A 308 6.71 8.42 -2.93
CA ILE A 308 5.80 8.92 -1.88
C ILE A 308 4.49 9.43 -2.50
N VAL A 309 4.58 10.17 -3.61
CA VAL A 309 3.40 10.64 -4.35
C VAL A 309 2.57 9.47 -4.86
N TYR A 310 3.21 8.43 -5.42
CA TYR A 310 2.52 7.23 -5.86
C TYR A 310 1.70 6.57 -4.74
N LEU A 311 2.32 6.34 -3.58
CA LEU A 311 1.63 5.75 -2.43
C LEU A 311 0.49 6.64 -1.92
N GLU A 312 0.67 7.95 -1.94
CA GLU A 312 -0.39 8.89 -1.54
C GLU A 312 -1.57 8.87 -2.51
N LEU A 313 -1.32 8.77 -3.82
CA LEU A 313 -2.38 8.61 -4.82
C LEU A 313 -3.19 7.33 -4.60
N LEU A 314 -2.53 6.20 -4.29
CA LEU A 314 -3.23 4.96 -3.92
C LEU A 314 -4.09 5.14 -2.67
N ARG A 315 -3.57 5.82 -1.64
CA ARG A 315 -4.28 6.11 -0.38
C ARG A 315 -5.55 6.93 -0.62
N ARG A 316 -5.46 7.90 -1.53
CA ARG A 316 -6.60 8.72 -1.97
C ARG A 316 -7.59 7.97 -2.87
N GLY A 317 -7.34 6.67 -3.13
CA GLY A 317 -8.24 5.80 -3.86
C GLY A 317 -8.20 5.96 -5.38
N TYR A 318 -7.06 6.39 -5.91
CA TYR A 318 -6.82 6.40 -7.36
C TYR A 318 -6.24 5.07 -7.83
N ASP A 319 -6.66 4.64 -9.01
CA ASP A 319 -5.91 3.72 -9.85
C ASP A 319 -4.80 4.51 -10.55
N VAL A 320 -3.55 4.14 -10.33
CA VAL A 320 -2.38 4.94 -10.75
C VAL A 320 -1.60 4.23 -11.84
N TYR A 321 -1.34 4.94 -12.91
CA TYR A 321 -0.62 4.46 -14.09
C TYR A 321 0.50 5.41 -14.47
N VAL A 322 1.54 4.90 -15.13
CA VAL A 322 2.55 5.72 -15.81
C VAL A 322 2.00 6.10 -17.17
N GLY A 323 1.87 7.40 -17.42
CA GLY A 323 1.31 7.93 -18.65
C GLY A 323 2.32 7.89 -19.80
N LYS A 324 1.84 7.57 -21.02
CA LYS A 324 2.58 7.77 -22.26
C LYS A 324 1.74 8.59 -23.23
N ILE A 325 2.34 9.67 -23.75
CA ILE A 325 1.77 10.49 -24.81
C ILE A 325 2.84 10.78 -25.86
N ASP A 326 2.64 10.26 -27.06
CA ASP A 326 3.61 10.31 -28.17
C ASP A 326 5.00 9.82 -27.71
N SER A 327 6.03 10.68 -27.70
CA SER A 327 7.39 10.37 -27.20
C SER A 327 7.58 10.69 -25.72
N TYR A 328 6.61 11.35 -25.07
CA TYR A 328 6.72 11.80 -23.69
C TYR A 328 6.19 10.77 -22.70
N GLU A 329 6.74 10.81 -21.49
CA GLU A 329 6.21 10.13 -20.31
C GLU A 329 5.55 11.15 -19.38
N VAL A 330 4.42 10.77 -18.77
CA VAL A 330 3.77 11.48 -17.69
C VAL A 330 3.89 10.60 -16.46
N ASP A 331 4.44 11.12 -15.38
CA ASP A 331 4.76 10.30 -14.20
C ASP A 331 3.54 9.56 -13.72
N PHE A 332 2.38 10.25 -13.55
CA PHE A 332 1.16 9.58 -13.14
C PHE A 332 -0.08 10.04 -13.90
N VAL A 333 -0.87 9.04 -14.30
CA VAL A 333 -2.26 9.15 -14.69
C VAL A 333 -3.08 8.55 -13.55
N ALA A 334 -3.67 9.37 -12.72
CA ALA A 334 -4.46 8.97 -11.56
C ALA A 334 -5.95 9.00 -11.90
N GLN A 335 -6.63 7.85 -11.81
CA GLN A 335 -8.04 7.69 -12.20
C GLN A 335 -8.87 7.20 -11.03
N ASN A 336 -10.04 7.77 -10.83
CA ASN A 336 -11.04 7.28 -9.90
C ASN A 336 -12.47 7.58 -10.41
N LYS A 337 -13.48 7.33 -9.58
CA LYS A 337 -14.89 7.58 -9.94
C LYS A 337 -15.20 9.07 -10.23
N LYS A 338 -14.36 10.00 -9.75
CA LYS A 338 -14.53 11.46 -9.94
C LYS A 338 -13.90 11.93 -11.25
N GLY A 339 -12.99 11.16 -11.85
CA GLY A 339 -12.31 11.50 -13.09
C GLY A 339 -10.84 11.11 -13.13
N THR A 340 -10.11 11.78 -14.01
CA THR A 340 -8.66 11.60 -14.22
C THR A 340 -7.92 12.87 -13.80
N VAL A 341 -6.74 12.72 -13.21
CA VAL A 341 -5.79 13.79 -12.93
C VAL A 341 -4.41 13.36 -13.42
N TYR A 342 -3.66 14.27 -14.01
CA TYR A 342 -2.30 14.02 -14.48
C TYR A 342 -1.31 14.70 -13.56
N PHE A 343 -0.26 13.97 -13.19
CA PHE A 343 0.79 14.48 -12.31
C PHE A 343 2.17 14.31 -12.94
N GLN A 344 2.96 15.37 -12.79
CA GLN A 344 4.40 15.36 -12.98
C GLN A 344 5.06 15.62 -11.61
N VAL A 345 6.16 14.96 -11.32
CA VAL A 345 6.83 15.06 -10.00
C VAL A 345 8.29 15.42 -10.20
N ALA A 346 8.70 16.55 -9.70
CA ALA A 346 10.08 17.03 -9.76
C ALA A 346 10.53 17.56 -8.40
N LEU A 347 11.82 17.46 -8.07
CA LEU A 347 12.34 18.09 -6.84
C LEU A 347 12.22 19.60 -6.90
N THR A 348 12.57 20.19 -8.05
CA THR A 348 12.52 21.61 -8.27
C THR A 348 12.31 21.91 -9.76
N VAL A 349 11.62 22.99 -10.04
CA VAL A 349 11.43 23.54 -11.39
C VAL A 349 11.87 25.00 -11.48
N ARG A 350 12.74 25.46 -10.57
CA ARG A 350 13.29 26.83 -10.58
C ARG A 350 14.14 27.11 -11.80
N ASP A 351 14.80 26.10 -12.35
CA ASP A 351 15.49 26.21 -13.65
C ASP A 351 14.47 26.14 -14.78
N GLU A 352 14.52 27.10 -15.70
CA GLU A 352 13.60 27.23 -16.82
C GLU A 352 13.58 26.00 -17.75
N ASN A 353 14.75 25.40 -18.01
CA ASN A 353 14.83 24.20 -18.85
C ASN A 353 14.17 23.00 -18.16
N THR A 354 14.33 22.90 -16.85
CA THR A 354 13.67 21.87 -16.04
C THR A 354 12.15 22.10 -16.04
N LEU A 355 11.69 23.32 -15.82
CA LEU A 355 10.26 23.65 -15.88
C LEU A 355 9.66 23.30 -17.25
N LEU A 356 10.30 23.71 -18.33
CA LEU A 356 9.84 23.40 -19.69
C LEU A 356 9.80 21.89 -19.96
N ARG A 357 10.78 21.14 -19.43
CA ARG A 357 10.81 19.68 -19.56
C ARG A 357 9.61 19.02 -18.88
N GLU A 358 9.23 19.48 -17.69
CA GLU A 358 8.10 18.95 -16.93
C GLU A 358 6.73 19.40 -17.48
N LEU A 359 6.68 20.59 -18.07
CA LEU A 359 5.45 21.12 -18.70
C LEU A 359 5.10 20.39 -20.02
N ARG A 360 6.09 20.11 -20.87
CA ARG A 360 5.88 19.52 -22.22
C ARG A 360 4.99 18.29 -22.26
N PRO A 361 5.18 17.26 -21.40
CA PRO A 361 4.31 16.09 -21.39
C PRO A 361 2.86 16.45 -21.10
N LEU A 362 2.62 17.34 -20.15
CA LEU A 362 1.28 17.78 -19.74
C LEU A 362 0.61 18.67 -20.78
N GLN A 363 1.36 19.56 -21.46
CA GLN A 363 0.86 20.40 -22.56
C GLN A 363 0.49 19.56 -23.79
N ALA A 364 1.14 18.41 -24.01
CA ALA A 364 0.81 17.51 -25.11
C ALA A 364 -0.57 16.84 -24.94
N ILE A 365 -1.11 16.81 -23.71
CA ILE A 365 -2.43 16.24 -23.40
C ILE A 365 -3.52 17.25 -23.74
N ARG A 366 -4.40 16.90 -24.70
CA ARG A 366 -5.42 17.80 -25.25
C ARG A 366 -6.79 17.65 -24.61
N ASP A 367 -6.89 17.02 -23.44
CA ASP A 367 -8.14 16.95 -22.69
C ASP A 367 -8.24 18.01 -21.60
N HIS A 368 -9.40 18.08 -20.94
CA HIS A 368 -9.73 19.08 -19.93
C HIS A 368 -9.50 18.59 -18.49
N TYR A 369 -8.91 17.44 -18.29
CA TYR A 369 -8.63 16.94 -16.96
C TYR A 369 -7.52 17.77 -16.27
N PRO A 370 -7.55 17.91 -14.95
CA PRO A 370 -6.54 18.62 -14.19
C PRO A 370 -5.12 18.09 -14.45
N LYS A 371 -4.18 19.01 -14.54
CA LYS A 371 -2.76 18.74 -14.75
C LYS A 371 -1.97 19.45 -13.66
N ILE A 372 -1.16 18.71 -12.94
CA ILE A 372 -0.45 19.19 -11.75
C ILE A 372 1.02 18.83 -11.84
N ILE A 373 1.89 19.79 -11.53
CA ILE A 373 3.30 19.56 -11.25
C ILE A 373 3.49 19.66 -9.73
N LEU A 374 3.95 18.60 -9.10
CA LEU A 374 4.31 18.55 -7.69
C LEU A 374 5.80 18.77 -7.53
N THR A 375 6.19 19.79 -6.74
CA THR A 375 7.60 20.11 -6.48
C THR A 375 7.86 20.31 -4.99
N MET A 376 9.15 20.30 -4.62
CA MET A 376 9.56 20.69 -3.26
C MET A 376 9.84 22.20 -3.15
N ASP A 377 9.61 22.96 -4.21
CA ASP A 377 9.75 24.43 -4.23
C ASP A 377 8.73 25.07 -3.30
N GLU A 378 9.18 26.05 -2.49
CA GLU A 378 8.37 26.70 -1.45
C GLU A 378 7.65 27.98 -1.96
N GLU A 379 7.90 28.36 -3.21
CA GLU A 379 7.23 29.48 -3.83
C GLU A 379 5.71 29.23 -3.93
N PRO A 380 4.89 30.29 -3.89
CA PRO A 380 3.44 30.18 -4.02
C PRO A 380 3.01 29.36 -5.24
N GLU A 381 1.80 28.82 -5.19
CA GLU A 381 1.20 28.11 -6.33
C GLU A 381 1.19 29.03 -7.57
N GLU A 382 1.59 28.44 -8.70
CA GLU A 382 1.59 29.10 -10.01
C GLU A 382 0.84 28.26 -11.02
N GLN A 383 0.39 28.90 -12.10
CA GLN A 383 -0.27 28.24 -13.21
C GLN A 383 0.43 28.56 -14.53
N TYR A 384 0.67 27.52 -15.31
CA TYR A 384 1.24 27.60 -16.65
C TYR A 384 0.24 27.00 -17.64
N GLU A 385 -0.51 27.85 -18.36
CA GLU A 385 -1.52 27.41 -19.35
C GLU A 385 -2.52 26.39 -18.78
N GLY A 386 -2.97 26.60 -17.53
CA GLY A 386 -3.90 25.69 -16.84
C GLY A 386 -3.25 24.50 -16.14
N ILE A 387 -1.92 24.37 -16.19
CA ILE A 387 -1.14 23.38 -15.41
C ILE A 387 -0.75 24.04 -14.09
N ARG A 388 -1.18 23.46 -12.96
CA ARG A 388 -0.88 23.97 -11.62
C ARG A 388 0.46 23.45 -11.12
N ARG A 389 1.32 24.33 -10.58
CA ARG A 389 2.49 23.94 -9.81
C ARG A 389 2.18 24.06 -8.32
N ILE A 390 2.30 22.97 -7.60
CA ILE A 390 1.92 22.85 -6.18
C ILE A 390 3.11 22.32 -5.38
N ASN A 391 3.29 22.81 -4.14
CA ASN A 391 4.26 22.24 -3.22
C ASN A 391 3.83 20.81 -2.81
N ALA A 392 4.70 19.84 -3.01
CA ALA A 392 4.40 18.43 -2.75
C ALA A 392 4.11 18.13 -1.27
N ARG A 393 4.79 18.82 -0.32
CA ARG A 393 4.53 18.64 1.12
C ARG A 393 3.14 19.14 1.50
N ASP A 394 2.72 20.28 0.96
CA ASP A 394 1.40 20.84 1.24
C ASP A 394 0.30 19.95 0.64
N TRP A 395 0.55 19.39 -0.56
CA TRP A 395 -0.34 18.41 -1.15
C TRP A 395 -0.41 17.12 -0.32
N LEU A 396 0.72 16.57 0.13
CA LEU A 396 0.77 15.39 1.00
C LEU A 396 0.04 15.58 2.34
N LEU A 397 0.03 16.81 2.86
CA LEU A 397 -0.70 17.18 4.07
C LEU A 397 -2.20 17.43 3.84
N GLY A 398 -2.65 17.50 2.58
CA GLY A 398 -4.02 17.84 2.23
C GLY A 398 -4.38 19.31 2.50
N ILE A 399 -3.38 20.20 2.48
CA ILE A 399 -3.57 21.65 2.60
C ILE A 399 -4.05 22.23 1.26
N VAL A 400 -3.58 21.62 0.18
CA VAL A 400 -3.98 21.91 -1.22
C VAL A 400 -4.34 20.61 -1.93
N ASP A 401 -5.30 20.72 -2.87
CA ASP A 401 -5.79 19.58 -3.69
C ASP A 401 -5.22 19.59 -5.10
#